data_f7d2d0a4ff9ad256ae589e8594b1449d
#
_entry.id   f7d2d0a4ff9ad256ae589e8594b1449d
#
_cell.length_a   1.000
_cell.length_b   1.000
_cell.length_c   1.000
_cell.angle_alpha   90.00
_cell.angle_beta   90.00
_cell.angle_gamma   90.00
#
_symmetry.space_group_name_H-M   'P 1'
#
loop_
_entity.id
_entity.type
_entity.pdbx_description
1 polymer ?
#
loop_
_entity_poly.entity_id
_entity_poly.type
_entity_poly.pdbx_seq_one_letter_code
_entity_poly.pdbx_strand_id
1 'polypeptide(L)'
;GVGHLTLIDPDHLVSANLGRHVLGADDLGLPKAEALQEQIRKDLPTTEVTAFATFSEVVMYKNPEVFDKADLVVVTTADWQSEVALWRAKSDGTSWGLLQAWSEPHTQVGHALLAPSGAFDARSLFTDNGEFKHKFTEWPEGGVVALPACGESFIPGGSLGMVNIASMVSQTALRVLSGNIDSPSWVSSINRPDDVVMLGGKYLG
;
A
#
# COMPACT_ATOMS: atom_id res chain seq x y z
N GLY A 1 -12.05 -16.40 5.18
CA GLY A 1 -11.87 -14.94 5.30
C GLY A 1 -10.77 -14.61 6.30
N VAL A 2 -10.44 -13.35 6.44
CA VAL A 2 -9.48 -12.88 7.43
C VAL A 2 -10.19 -12.80 8.79
N GLY A 3 -9.65 -13.46 9.82
CA GLY A 3 -10.24 -13.48 11.15
C GLY A 3 -9.91 -12.22 11.96
N HIS A 4 -8.67 -11.74 11.85
CA HIS A 4 -8.19 -10.54 12.52
C HIS A 4 -7.57 -9.59 11.51
N LEU A 5 -7.89 -8.30 11.66
CA LEU A 5 -7.32 -7.23 10.84
C LEU A 5 -6.86 -6.10 11.75
N THR A 6 -5.59 -5.72 11.63
CA THR A 6 -5.05 -4.54 12.29
C THR A 6 -4.80 -3.45 11.27
N LEU A 7 -5.36 -2.28 11.49
CA LEU A 7 -5.22 -1.09 10.65
C LEU A 7 -4.30 -0.10 11.34
N ILE A 8 -3.28 0.37 10.63
CA ILE A 8 -2.32 1.36 11.14
C ILE A 8 -2.20 2.47 10.11
N ASP A 9 -2.68 3.66 10.44
CA ASP A 9 -2.64 4.83 9.55
C ASP A 9 -2.68 6.12 10.41
N PRO A 10 -1.69 7.02 10.32
CA PRO A 10 -1.66 8.27 11.09
C PRO A 10 -2.61 9.33 10.55
N ASP A 11 -3.12 9.17 9.33
CA ASP A 11 -3.83 10.21 8.60
C ASP A 11 -5.30 10.34 9.00
N HIS A 12 -5.81 11.56 8.77
CA HIS A 12 -7.24 11.84 8.78
C HIS A 12 -7.79 11.88 7.35
N LEU A 13 -9.06 11.52 7.19
CA LEU A 13 -9.72 11.59 5.90
C LEU A 13 -9.96 13.04 5.48
N VAL A 14 -9.46 13.40 4.31
CA VAL A 14 -9.65 14.74 3.71
C VAL A 14 -10.41 14.63 2.39
N SER A 15 -11.00 15.75 1.94
CA SER A 15 -11.83 15.79 0.73
C SER A 15 -11.09 15.28 -0.53
N ALA A 16 -9.78 15.49 -0.62
CA ALA A 16 -8.95 14.99 -1.71
C ALA A 16 -8.87 13.44 -1.76
N ASN A 17 -9.22 12.75 -0.70
CA ASN A 17 -9.26 11.29 -0.65
C ASN A 17 -10.54 10.68 -1.24
N LEU A 18 -11.68 11.39 -1.18
CA LEU A 18 -13.02 10.84 -1.47
C LEU A 18 -13.14 10.18 -2.86
N GLY A 19 -12.41 10.66 -3.86
CA GLY A 19 -12.46 10.09 -5.21
C GLY A 19 -11.78 8.72 -5.37
N ARG A 20 -11.06 8.24 -4.35
CA ARG A 20 -10.26 7.00 -4.40
C ARG A 20 -10.24 6.20 -3.09
N HIS A 21 -10.94 6.66 -2.07
CA HIS A 21 -11.04 5.99 -0.78
C HIS A 21 -12.41 5.32 -0.63
N VAL A 22 -12.48 4.25 0.17
CA VAL A 22 -13.73 3.52 0.45
C VAL A 22 -14.62 4.25 1.45
N LEU A 23 -14.05 5.12 2.28
CA LEU A 23 -14.79 5.98 3.20
C LEU A 23 -15.46 7.13 2.46
N GLY A 24 -16.61 7.59 2.99
CA GLY A 24 -17.45 8.61 2.39
C GLY A 24 -17.29 10.01 2.99
N ALA A 25 -18.13 10.93 2.53
CA ALA A 25 -18.12 12.31 3.00
C ALA A 25 -18.48 12.45 4.49
N ASP A 26 -19.24 11.51 5.04
CA ASP A 26 -19.63 11.48 6.44
C ASP A 26 -18.45 11.21 7.39
N ASP A 27 -17.34 10.66 6.84
CA ASP A 27 -16.13 10.33 7.58
C ASP A 27 -15.06 11.43 7.51
N LEU A 28 -15.33 12.56 6.84
CA LEU A 28 -14.36 13.65 6.72
C LEU A 28 -13.90 14.17 8.08
N GLY A 29 -12.59 14.28 8.22
CA GLY A 29 -11.94 14.73 9.45
C GLY A 29 -11.71 13.63 10.49
N LEU A 30 -12.24 12.42 10.30
CA LEU A 30 -11.96 11.28 11.17
C LEU A 30 -10.60 10.64 10.86
N PRO A 31 -9.92 10.02 11.86
CA PRO A 31 -8.77 9.19 11.61
C PRO A 31 -9.14 8.03 10.67
N LYS A 32 -8.39 7.87 9.58
CA LYS A 32 -8.70 6.87 8.53
C LYS A 32 -8.79 5.45 9.09
N ALA A 33 -7.84 5.06 9.95
CA ALA A 33 -7.82 3.73 10.54
C ALA A 33 -9.07 3.45 11.37
N GLU A 34 -9.51 4.40 12.19
CA GLU A 34 -10.67 4.26 13.08
C GLU A 34 -11.98 4.25 12.29
N ALA A 35 -12.13 5.17 11.33
CA ALA A 35 -13.32 5.21 10.47
C ALA A 35 -13.47 3.92 9.65
N LEU A 36 -12.36 3.40 9.10
CA LEU A 36 -12.36 2.14 8.37
C LEU A 36 -12.66 0.94 9.27
N GLN A 37 -12.16 0.94 10.52
CA GLN A 37 -12.51 -0.07 11.52
C GLN A 37 -14.03 -0.13 11.74
N GLU A 38 -14.67 1.01 11.93
CA GLU A 38 -16.12 1.08 12.14
C GLU A 38 -16.91 0.58 10.91
N GLN A 39 -16.46 0.92 9.71
CA GLN A 39 -17.10 0.42 8.49
C GLN A 39 -16.95 -1.10 8.37
N ILE A 40 -15.74 -1.63 8.54
CA ILE A 40 -15.49 -3.08 8.42
C ILE A 40 -16.31 -3.85 9.48
N ARG A 41 -16.41 -3.37 10.70
CA ARG A 41 -17.23 -4.01 11.74
C ARG A 41 -18.71 -4.11 11.37
N LYS A 42 -19.23 -3.11 10.65
CA LYS A 42 -20.62 -3.14 10.14
C LYS A 42 -20.79 -4.14 9.00
N ASP A 43 -19.84 -4.16 8.07
CA ASP A 43 -19.92 -4.95 6.84
C ASP A 43 -19.51 -6.43 7.06
N LEU A 44 -18.56 -6.66 7.95
CA LEU A 44 -17.97 -7.98 8.23
C LEU A 44 -17.93 -8.27 9.76
N PRO A 45 -19.10 -8.51 10.39
CA PRO A 45 -19.20 -8.61 11.85
C PRO A 45 -18.44 -9.78 12.47
N THR A 46 -17.97 -10.74 11.68
CA THR A 46 -17.17 -11.88 12.12
C THR A 46 -15.67 -11.63 12.10
N THR A 47 -15.23 -10.48 11.58
CA THR A 47 -13.81 -10.09 11.54
C THR A 47 -13.50 -9.19 12.73
N GLU A 48 -12.55 -9.58 13.54
CA GLU A 48 -12.03 -8.68 14.58
C GLU A 48 -11.14 -7.61 13.94
N VAL A 49 -11.42 -6.35 14.25
CA VAL A 49 -10.66 -5.24 13.69
C VAL A 49 -10.13 -4.36 14.82
N THR A 50 -8.82 -4.13 14.80
CA THR A 50 -8.12 -3.19 15.69
C THR A 50 -7.55 -2.04 14.86
N ALA A 51 -7.65 -0.81 15.35
CA ALA A 51 -7.13 0.37 14.66
C ALA A 51 -6.14 1.13 15.53
N PHE A 52 -5.10 1.66 14.89
CA PHE A 52 -4.10 2.55 15.48
C PHE A 52 -3.96 3.78 14.57
N ALA A 53 -4.46 4.92 15.05
CA ALA A 53 -4.32 6.22 14.38
C ALA A 53 -2.92 6.80 14.64
N THR A 54 -1.87 6.12 14.19
CA THR A 54 -0.46 6.49 14.39
C THR A 54 0.43 5.82 13.35
N PHE A 55 1.72 6.16 13.36
CA PHE A 55 2.72 5.55 12.48
C PHE A 55 3.04 4.10 12.85
N SER A 56 3.39 3.29 11.87
CA SER A 56 3.72 1.86 12.06
C SER A 56 4.90 1.66 13.00
N GLU A 57 5.91 2.53 12.97
CA GLU A 57 7.09 2.48 13.82
C GLU A 57 6.73 2.69 15.31
N VAL A 58 5.73 3.53 15.57
CA VAL A 58 5.23 3.76 16.94
C VAL A 58 4.55 2.49 17.46
N VAL A 59 3.75 1.82 16.61
CA VAL A 59 3.12 0.53 16.96
C VAL A 59 4.19 -0.55 17.13
N MET A 60 5.16 -0.66 16.23
CA MET A 60 6.26 -1.62 16.35
C MET A 60 7.03 -1.46 17.66
N TYR A 61 7.23 -0.22 18.11
CA TYR A 61 7.95 0.05 19.35
C TYR A 61 7.10 -0.18 20.61
N LYS A 62 5.83 0.27 20.60
CA LYS A 62 4.97 0.24 21.80
C LYS A 62 4.18 -1.06 21.95
N ASN A 63 3.84 -1.70 20.85
CA ASN A 63 2.98 -2.87 20.76
C ASN A 63 3.57 -3.92 19.80
N PRO A 64 4.82 -4.39 20.00
CA PRO A 64 5.49 -5.30 19.06
C PRO A 64 4.69 -6.59 18.83
N GLU A 65 3.91 -7.04 19.81
CA GLU A 65 3.05 -8.21 19.72
C GLU A 65 1.99 -8.12 18.62
N VAL A 66 1.67 -6.92 18.13
CA VAL A 66 0.77 -6.72 16.99
C VAL A 66 1.39 -7.30 15.71
N PHE A 67 2.68 -7.08 15.54
CA PHE A 67 3.42 -7.62 14.40
C PHE A 67 3.77 -9.09 14.60
N ASP A 68 4.19 -9.49 15.82
CA ASP A 68 4.58 -10.88 16.13
C ASP A 68 3.44 -11.88 15.94
N LYS A 69 2.18 -11.44 16.09
CA LYS A 69 0.97 -12.24 15.90
C LYS A 69 0.42 -12.20 14.47
N ALA A 70 0.96 -11.33 13.62
CA ALA A 70 0.50 -11.22 12.24
C ALA A 70 1.03 -12.39 11.40
N ASP A 71 0.20 -12.92 10.53
CA ASP A 71 0.63 -13.84 9.47
C ASP A 71 1.24 -13.05 8.30
N LEU A 72 0.68 -11.88 8.00
CA LEU A 72 1.09 -11.03 6.90
C LEU A 72 0.93 -9.55 7.25
N VAL A 73 1.97 -8.77 7.03
CA VAL A 73 1.94 -7.31 7.06
C VAL A 73 1.83 -6.79 5.63
N VAL A 74 0.77 -6.03 5.34
CA VAL A 74 0.56 -5.39 4.04
C VAL A 74 0.86 -3.91 4.16
N VAL A 75 1.77 -3.40 3.34
CA VAL A 75 2.26 -2.01 3.37
C VAL A 75 1.87 -1.30 2.09
N THR A 76 1.10 -0.22 2.24
CA THR A 76 0.61 0.61 1.14
C THR A 76 0.72 2.11 1.49
N THR A 77 1.72 2.45 2.31
CA THR A 77 1.83 3.78 2.94
C THR A 77 2.35 4.85 2.00
N ALA A 78 3.16 4.48 1.00
CA ALA A 78 3.95 5.41 0.19
C ALA A 78 4.83 6.35 1.06
N ASP A 79 5.15 5.91 2.28
CA ASP A 79 6.08 6.57 3.19
C ASP A 79 7.35 5.72 3.34
N TRP A 80 8.42 6.17 2.68
CA TRP A 80 9.67 5.40 2.63
C TRP A 80 10.30 5.17 4.00
N GLN A 81 10.09 6.05 4.97
CA GLN A 81 10.65 5.88 6.31
C GLN A 81 10.00 4.69 7.03
N SER A 82 8.68 4.62 7.01
CA SER A 82 7.91 3.48 7.54
C SER A 82 8.26 2.18 6.80
N GLU A 83 8.35 2.23 5.48
CA GLU A 83 8.69 1.07 4.64
C GLU A 83 10.10 0.55 4.94
N VAL A 84 11.09 1.44 5.08
CA VAL A 84 12.47 1.06 5.47
C VAL A 84 12.51 0.42 6.86
N ALA A 85 11.73 0.93 7.81
CA ALA A 85 11.68 0.36 9.15
C ALA A 85 11.18 -1.10 9.13
N LEU A 86 10.12 -1.37 8.34
CA LEU A 86 9.57 -2.71 8.15
C LEU A 86 10.55 -3.63 7.41
N TRP A 87 11.23 -3.14 6.36
CA TRP A 87 12.25 -3.92 5.65
C TRP A 87 13.48 -4.21 6.51
N ARG A 88 13.86 -3.30 7.42
CA ARG A 88 14.94 -3.57 8.41
C ARG A 88 14.53 -4.69 9.34
N ALA A 89 13.35 -4.61 9.95
CA ALA A 89 12.84 -5.70 10.79
C ALA A 89 12.80 -7.03 10.00
N LYS A 90 12.35 -6.99 8.74
CA LYS A 90 12.29 -8.14 7.85
C LYS A 90 13.67 -8.74 7.55
N SER A 91 14.71 -7.91 7.41
CA SER A 91 16.07 -8.38 7.15
C SER A 91 16.69 -9.14 8.34
N ASP A 92 16.24 -8.82 9.56
CA ASP A 92 16.68 -9.51 10.78
C ASP A 92 15.92 -10.84 11.02
N GLY A 93 14.88 -11.10 10.24
CA GLY A 93 14.04 -12.29 10.31
C GLY A 93 12.79 -12.06 11.17
N THR A 94 11.62 -12.30 10.58
CA THR A 94 10.33 -12.14 11.25
C THR A 94 9.46 -13.38 11.09
N SER A 95 8.53 -13.58 12.03
CA SER A 95 7.48 -14.62 11.95
C SER A 95 6.43 -14.31 10.88
N TRP A 96 6.27 -13.04 10.53
CA TRP A 96 5.29 -12.55 9.56
C TRP A 96 5.87 -12.38 8.16
N GLY A 97 5.01 -12.54 7.14
CA GLY A 97 5.30 -12.14 5.78
C GLY A 97 5.14 -10.64 5.57
N LEU A 98 5.89 -10.04 4.63
CA LEU A 98 5.76 -8.64 4.24
C LEU A 98 5.33 -8.55 2.78
N LEU A 99 4.24 -7.83 2.53
CA LEU A 99 3.74 -7.49 1.20
C LEU A 99 3.70 -5.98 1.04
N GLN A 100 4.70 -5.39 0.39
CA GLN A 100 4.70 -3.98 0.03
C GLN A 100 4.04 -3.80 -1.32
N ALA A 101 3.12 -2.84 -1.43
CA ALA A 101 2.44 -2.54 -2.68
C ALA A 101 2.36 -1.04 -2.92
N TRP A 102 2.52 -0.67 -4.19
CA TRP A 102 2.48 0.72 -4.65
C TRP A 102 2.00 0.81 -6.08
N SER A 103 1.68 2.02 -6.51
CA SER A 103 1.32 2.34 -7.90
C SER A 103 2.33 3.30 -8.52
N GLU A 104 2.56 3.15 -9.81
CA GLU A 104 3.16 4.21 -10.62
C GLU A 104 2.12 5.29 -10.95
N PRO A 105 2.54 6.48 -11.41
CA PRO A 105 1.62 7.59 -11.73
C PRO A 105 0.46 7.16 -12.64
N HIS A 106 -0.67 7.84 -12.49
CA HIS A 106 -1.92 7.56 -13.19
C HIS A 106 -2.50 6.16 -12.94
N THR A 107 -1.97 5.41 -11.94
CA THR A 107 -2.39 4.03 -11.61
C THR A 107 -2.36 3.07 -12.81
N GLN A 108 -1.48 3.33 -13.79
CA GLN A 108 -1.34 2.48 -14.97
C GLN A 108 -0.58 1.19 -14.67
N VAL A 109 0.32 1.25 -13.70
CA VAL A 109 1.07 0.09 -13.21
C VAL A 109 0.94 0.02 -11.69
N GLY A 110 0.68 -1.17 -11.20
CA GLY A 110 0.74 -1.50 -9.78
C GLY A 110 1.78 -2.58 -9.52
N HIS A 111 2.42 -2.52 -8.37
CA HIS A 111 3.42 -3.47 -7.94
C HIS A 111 3.06 -4.06 -6.59
N ALA A 112 3.41 -5.32 -6.39
CA ALA A 112 3.34 -6.02 -5.12
C ALA A 112 4.62 -6.84 -4.93
N LEU A 113 5.40 -6.49 -3.91
CA LEU A 113 6.64 -7.16 -3.54
C LEU A 113 6.44 -7.93 -2.26
N LEU A 114 6.56 -9.25 -2.36
CA LEU A 114 6.31 -10.18 -1.29
C LEU A 114 7.61 -10.77 -0.75
N ALA A 115 7.74 -10.78 0.57
CA ALA A 115 8.70 -11.59 1.31
C ALA A 115 7.95 -12.45 2.34
N PRO A 116 7.91 -13.78 2.21
CA PRO A 116 7.34 -14.68 3.21
C PRO A 116 8.04 -14.55 4.57
N SER A 117 7.58 -15.26 5.61
CA SER A 117 8.25 -15.31 6.91
C SER A 117 9.74 -15.66 6.77
N GLY A 118 10.56 -15.24 7.74
CA GLY A 118 12.02 -15.37 7.69
C GLY A 118 12.74 -14.08 7.29
N ALA A 119 14.03 -14.17 7.03
CA ALA A 119 14.86 -13.01 6.70
C ALA A 119 14.87 -12.75 5.20
N PHE A 120 14.59 -11.51 4.82
CA PHE A 120 14.70 -11.03 3.44
C PHE A 120 14.85 -9.51 3.42
N ASP A 121 15.65 -8.99 2.50
CA ASP A 121 15.86 -7.55 2.33
C ASP A 121 15.66 -7.14 0.87
N ALA A 122 14.66 -6.31 0.63
CA ALA A 122 14.37 -5.77 -0.70
C ALA A 122 14.78 -4.31 -0.89
N ARG A 123 15.40 -3.67 0.10
CA ARG A 123 15.76 -2.24 0.03
C ARG A 123 16.67 -1.91 -1.17
N SER A 124 17.46 -2.88 -1.63
CA SER A 124 18.30 -2.71 -2.83
C SER A 124 17.53 -2.46 -4.12
N LEU A 125 16.23 -2.80 -4.16
CA LEU A 125 15.34 -2.53 -5.30
C LEU A 125 14.88 -1.07 -5.38
N PHE A 126 15.13 -0.30 -4.33
CA PHE A 126 14.76 1.10 -4.23
C PHE A 126 16.00 2.00 -4.16
N THR A 127 15.82 3.27 -4.51
CA THR A 127 16.80 4.32 -4.26
C THR A 127 16.78 4.72 -2.77
N ASP A 128 17.72 5.54 -2.35
CA ASP A 128 17.74 6.07 -0.98
C ASP A 128 16.50 6.90 -0.63
N ASN A 129 15.83 7.44 -1.62
CA ASN A 129 14.58 8.19 -1.49
C ASN A 129 13.31 7.34 -1.65
N GLY A 130 13.44 6.01 -1.76
CA GLY A 130 12.31 5.10 -1.90
C GLY A 130 11.75 4.94 -3.32
N GLU A 131 12.40 5.49 -4.32
CA GLU A 131 11.96 5.26 -5.69
C GLU A 131 12.31 3.85 -6.16
N PHE A 132 11.33 3.16 -6.71
CA PHE A 132 11.54 1.84 -7.30
C PHE A 132 12.44 1.92 -8.55
N LYS A 133 13.49 1.11 -8.60
CA LYS A 133 14.49 1.16 -9.69
C LYS A 133 14.01 0.53 -11.00
N HIS A 134 13.00 -0.32 -10.96
CA HIS A 134 12.47 -1.07 -12.12
C HIS A 134 11.07 -0.58 -12.50
N LYS A 135 10.95 0.75 -12.71
CA LYS A 135 9.70 1.37 -13.16
C LYS A 135 9.35 0.88 -14.59
N PHE A 136 8.07 0.72 -14.84
CA PHE A 136 7.54 0.37 -16.17
C PHE A 136 7.05 1.59 -16.93
N THR A 137 6.96 2.74 -16.26
CA THR A 137 6.54 4.00 -16.90
C THR A 137 7.48 5.14 -16.54
N GLU A 138 7.61 6.07 -17.50
CA GLU A 138 8.32 7.32 -17.33
C GLU A 138 7.35 8.47 -17.64
N TRP A 139 7.35 9.49 -16.78
CA TRP A 139 6.41 10.61 -16.88
C TRP A 139 7.14 11.94 -16.84
N PRO A 140 6.70 12.96 -17.61
CA PRO A 140 7.16 14.32 -17.42
C PRO A 140 7.00 14.75 -15.96
N GLU A 141 7.99 15.43 -15.41
CA GLU A 141 7.98 15.92 -14.02
C GLU A 141 7.62 14.82 -12.97
N GLY A 142 7.95 13.53 -13.25
CA GLY A 142 7.61 12.41 -12.39
C GLY A 142 6.11 12.11 -12.27
N GLY A 143 5.29 12.62 -13.21
CA GLY A 143 3.84 12.44 -13.20
C GLY A 143 3.11 13.35 -12.21
N VAL A 144 3.79 14.35 -11.67
CA VAL A 144 3.19 15.34 -10.75
C VAL A 144 2.39 16.37 -11.53
N VAL A 145 1.17 16.64 -11.09
CA VAL A 145 0.29 17.68 -11.65
C VAL A 145 0.07 18.77 -10.61
N ALA A 146 0.35 20.01 -10.98
CA ALA A 146 0.08 21.17 -10.13
C ALA A 146 -1.42 21.48 -10.10
N LEU A 147 -1.97 21.76 -8.93
CA LEU A 147 -3.33 22.26 -8.79
C LEU A 147 -3.36 23.78 -9.02
N PRO A 148 -4.20 24.30 -9.92
CA PRO A 148 -4.17 25.71 -10.33
C PRO A 148 -4.48 26.70 -9.21
N ALA A 149 -5.10 26.27 -8.09
CA ALA A 149 -5.69 27.19 -7.11
C ALA A 149 -4.94 27.30 -5.77
N CYS A 150 -3.98 26.43 -5.42
CA CYS A 150 -3.40 26.42 -4.08
C CYS A 150 -1.90 26.13 -4.00
N GLY A 151 -1.19 26.06 -5.11
CA GLY A 151 0.24 25.69 -5.10
C GLY A 151 0.52 24.24 -4.64
N GLU A 152 -0.51 23.46 -4.45
CA GLU A 152 -0.40 22.03 -4.15
C GLU A 152 -0.20 21.22 -5.43
N SER A 153 0.43 20.07 -5.29
CA SER A 153 0.62 19.13 -6.38
C SER A 153 0.16 17.74 -5.97
N PHE A 154 -0.25 16.93 -6.93
CA PHE A 154 -0.64 15.56 -6.68
C PHE A 154 -0.20 14.66 -7.84
N ILE A 155 -0.08 13.37 -7.56
CA ILE A 155 0.12 12.36 -8.60
C ILE A 155 -1.26 11.83 -8.98
N PRO A 156 -1.71 12.01 -10.23
CA PRO A 156 -3.01 11.51 -10.65
C PRO A 156 -3.13 10.00 -10.52
N GLY A 157 -4.27 9.54 -10.06
CA GLY A 157 -4.61 8.13 -9.98
C GLY A 157 -6.13 7.95 -10.04
N GLY A 158 -6.60 7.17 -10.99
CA GLY A 158 -8.03 6.91 -11.14
C GLY A 158 -8.51 5.81 -10.19
N SER A 159 -9.75 5.90 -9.70
CA SER A 159 -10.36 4.88 -8.84
C SER A 159 -10.37 3.49 -9.49
N LEU A 160 -10.62 3.40 -10.79
CA LEU A 160 -10.62 2.12 -11.52
C LEU A 160 -9.23 1.46 -11.52
N GLY A 161 -8.17 2.24 -11.76
CA GLY A 161 -6.79 1.74 -11.70
C GLY A 161 -6.45 1.24 -10.29
N MET A 162 -6.85 1.98 -9.26
CA MET A 162 -6.65 1.56 -7.86
C MET A 162 -7.39 0.27 -7.51
N VAL A 163 -8.61 0.06 -8.02
CA VAL A 163 -9.36 -1.20 -7.83
C VAL A 163 -8.62 -2.38 -8.45
N ASN A 164 -8.07 -2.22 -9.65
CA ASN A 164 -7.27 -3.27 -10.30
C ASN A 164 -6.02 -3.62 -9.49
N ILE A 165 -5.30 -2.61 -9.00
CA ILE A 165 -4.12 -2.80 -8.15
C ILE A 165 -4.51 -3.48 -6.83
N ALA A 166 -5.54 -2.99 -6.16
CA ALA A 166 -6.04 -3.58 -4.92
C ALA A 166 -6.46 -5.05 -5.09
N SER A 167 -7.07 -5.39 -6.23
CA SER A 167 -7.40 -6.77 -6.58
C SER A 167 -6.16 -7.65 -6.70
N MET A 168 -5.11 -7.18 -7.40
CA MET A 168 -3.83 -7.88 -7.52
C MET A 168 -3.18 -8.08 -6.13
N VAL A 169 -3.12 -7.04 -5.31
CA VAL A 169 -2.55 -7.09 -3.96
C VAL A 169 -3.31 -8.09 -3.09
N SER A 170 -4.65 -8.03 -3.12
CA SER A 170 -5.52 -8.93 -2.35
C SER A 170 -5.34 -10.39 -2.78
N GLN A 171 -5.28 -10.66 -4.08
CA GLN A 171 -5.02 -12.01 -4.61
C GLN A 171 -3.65 -12.52 -4.17
N THR A 172 -2.61 -11.67 -4.20
CA THR A 172 -1.27 -12.02 -3.75
C THR A 172 -1.28 -12.34 -2.25
N ALA A 173 -1.91 -11.49 -1.43
CA ALA A 173 -2.07 -11.72 0.00
C ALA A 173 -2.77 -13.04 0.32
N LEU A 174 -3.90 -13.33 -0.35
CA LEU A 174 -4.65 -14.58 -0.16
C LEU A 174 -3.82 -15.81 -0.54
N ARG A 175 -3.02 -15.75 -1.60
CA ARG A 175 -2.15 -16.86 -2.00
C ARG A 175 -1.05 -17.14 -0.98
N VAL A 176 -0.50 -16.10 -0.35
CA VAL A 176 0.47 -16.25 0.75
C VAL A 176 -0.21 -16.89 1.96
N LEU A 177 -1.32 -16.31 2.41
CA LEU A 177 -2.06 -16.78 3.59
C LEU A 177 -2.60 -18.22 3.41
N SER A 178 -2.77 -18.66 2.16
CA SER A 178 -3.15 -20.03 1.82
C SER A 178 -1.96 -20.99 1.61
N GLY A 179 -0.72 -20.53 1.85
CA GLY A 179 0.49 -21.35 1.67
C GLY A 179 0.85 -21.66 0.21
N ASN A 180 0.30 -20.92 -0.76
CA ASN A 180 0.56 -21.12 -2.18
C ASN A 180 1.76 -20.32 -2.72
N ILE A 181 2.35 -19.45 -1.90
CA ILE A 181 3.60 -18.72 -2.19
C ILE A 181 4.46 -18.80 -0.94
N ASP A 182 5.63 -19.38 -1.07
CA ASP A 182 6.60 -19.63 0.00
C ASP A 182 7.98 -18.98 -0.25
N SER A 183 8.12 -18.27 -1.36
CA SER A 183 9.37 -17.63 -1.77
C SER A 183 9.16 -16.14 -2.09
N PRO A 184 10.20 -15.30 -1.94
CA PRO A 184 10.14 -13.91 -2.32
C PRO A 184 9.73 -13.76 -3.79
N SER A 185 8.80 -12.86 -4.05
CA SER A 185 8.27 -12.64 -5.40
C SER A 185 7.84 -11.20 -5.60
N TRP A 186 7.95 -10.74 -6.83
CA TRP A 186 7.47 -9.45 -7.28
C TRP A 186 6.45 -9.66 -8.39
N VAL A 187 5.27 -9.09 -8.21
CA VAL A 187 4.15 -9.14 -9.16
C VAL A 187 3.82 -7.72 -9.60
N SER A 188 3.61 -7.53 -10.90
CA SER A 188 3.14 -6.25 -11.43
C SER A 188 1.85 -6.45 -12.23
N SER A 189 0.96 -5.48 -12.12
CA SER A 189 -0.24 -5.36 -12.94
C SER A 189 -0.11 -4.14 -13.82
N ILE A 190 -0.26 -4.32 -15.12
CA ILE A 190 -0.22 -3.26 -16.12
C ILE A 190 -1.62 -3.17 -16.70
N ASN A 191 -2.22 -1.97 -16.68
CA ASN A 191 -3.55 -1.78 -17.25
C ASN A 191 -3.48 -1.83 -18.78
N ARG A 192 -3.16 -0.73 -19.41
CA ARG A 192 -3.06 -0.64 -20.88
C ARG A 192 -1.85 0.21 -21.26
N PRO A 193 -0.81 -0.38 -21.87
CA PRO A 193 0.37 0.39 -22.28
C PRO A 193 0.04 1.60 -23.16
N ASP A 194 -0.97 1.50 -24.03
CA ASP A 194 -1.41 2.60 -24.88
C ASP A 194 -1.94 3.79 -24.09
N ASP A 195 -2.58 3.56 -22.94
CA ASP A 195 -3.10 4.62 -22.08
C ASP A 195 -1.97 5.44 -21.45
N VAL A 196 -0.81 4.84 -21.20
CA VAL A 196 0.39 5.55 -20.74
C VAL A 196 0.79 6.62 -21.76
N VAL A 197 0.85 6.24 -23.03
CA VAL A 197 1.21 7.14 -24.14
C VAL A 197 0.14 8.22 -24.33
N MET A 198 -1.14 7.85 -24.28
CA MET A 198 -2.26 8.80 -24.42
C MET A 198 -2.27 9.84 -23.29
N LEU A 199 -1.83 9.49 -22.09
CA LEU A 199 -1.72 10.39 -20.94
C LEU A 199 -0.42 11.19 -20.92
N GLY A 200 0.44 11.06 -21.94
CA GLY A 200 1.70 11.80 -22.07
C GLY A 200 2.90 11.14 -21.39
N GLY A 201 2.78 9.93 -20.92
CA GLY A 201 3.88 9.14 -20.39
C GLY A 201 4.58 8.30 -21.47
N LYS A 202 5.61 7.56 -21.03
CA LYS A 202 6.33 6.59 -21.85
C LYS A 202 6.27 5.23 -21.17
N TYR A 203 5.88 4.20 -21.89
CA TYR A 203 5.96 2.83 -21.44
C TYR A 203 7.37 2.28 -21.71
N LEU A 204 7.98 1.67 -20.70
CA LEU A 204 9.38 1.22 -20.76
C LEU A 204 9.53 -0.30 -21.05
N GLY A 205 8.41 -1.06 -20.97
CA GLY A 205 8.42 -2.52 -21.22
C GLY A 205 8.16 -3.34 -20.00
#